data_4b26ddc402903cb677716101d1c72cf8
#
_entry.id   4b26ddc402903cb677716101d1c72cf8
#
_cell.length_a   1.000
_cell.length_b   1.000
_cell.length_c   1.000
_cell.angle_alpha   90.00
_cell.angle_beta   90.00
_cell.angle_gamma   90.00
#
_symmetry.space_group_name_H-M   'P 1'
#
loop_
_entity.id
_entity.type
_entity.pdbx_description
1 polymer ?
#
loop_
_entity_poly.entity_id
_entity_poly.type
_entity_poly.pdbx_seq_one_letter_code
_entity_poly.pdbx_strand_id
1 'polypeptide(L)'
;MNSDELKHNEVPEARHNGEASNRNGPSRQGGILGLQQPHTRNDDSIDSALPVQSDALRVEDGSRSVSATKPPSRRALMVGAIIAVVIVAGLLLGFLPRWRQSRSTAADTSQLAIPTVSVVSPAPGTNRDGLVLPAEVRPWLEASIFARANGYLKSWQADIGAHVEAGQQLAMIETPDLDQQLEQAKAQLALAQANLHLAEVTDNRWKELLKTASVSEQAAAEKAAARETAAASVEADRANMRRLQELVSFQRVVAPFAGTVTIRAVDVGDLIVAGSGGRQLFHLAQADKLRVYVRVPQTAAAGIAPGQAANLSIPELPDDPFPAKVVTTSESISTTSRTLLVQLEVDNSQHRILPYSYGEVRFDENAEKPALTLPSNTLLFRAEGLQVAVVNSNGIVELRKVQIGRDFGQTVETTGGVVPADRVITNPSDSLVTGIKVRVVESASSVASK
;
A
#
# COMPACT_ATOMS: atom_id res chain seq x y z
N MET A 1 -69.82 -23.89 27.50
CA MET A 1 -70.97 -23.89 26.62
C MET A 1 -70.77 -22.78 25.61
N ASN A 2 -70.66 -23.18 24.37
CA ASN A 2 -70.70 -22.47 23.05
C ASN A 2 -69.64 -21.38 22.83
N SER A 3 -68.69 -21.58 21.99
CA SER A 3 -68.66 -21.98 20.57
C SER A 3 -69.02 -20.81 19.64
N ASP A 4 -68.02 -20.55 18.76
CA ASP A 4 -68.13 -19.97 17.40
C ASP A 4 -68.29 -18.46 17.27
N GLU A 5 -67.42 -17.77 16.62
CA GLU A 5 -67.28 -17.70 15.17
C GLU A 5 -65.99 -17.05 14.69
N LEU A 6 -65.34 -17.75 13.83
CA LEU A 6 -64.30 -17.33 12.87
C LEU A 6 -64.88 -16.31 11.89
N LYS A 7 -64.12 -15.27 11.56
CA LYS A 7 -64.15 -14.70 10.19
C LYS A 7 -62.78 -14.27 9.77
N HIS A 8 -62.29 -15.01 8.79
CA HIS A 8 -61.25 -14.66 7.82
C HIS A 8 -61.50 -13.29 7.21
N ASN A 9 -60.45 -12.54 6.96
CA ASN A 9 -60.43 -11.59 5.87
C ASN A 9 -59.12 -11.70 5.15
N GLU A 10 -59.25 -12.15 3.92
CA GLU A 10 -58.26 -12.42 2.91
C GLU A 10 -57.66 -11.11 2.35
N VAL A 11 -56.39 -11.22 2.00
CA VAL A 11 -55.62 -10.27 1.16
C VAL A 11 -55.99 -10.51 -0.31
N PRO A 12 -56.17 -9.53 -1.15
CA PRO A 12 -56.18 -9.73 -2.60
C PRO A 12 -54.78 -9.48 -3.18
N GLU A 13 -54.21 -10.54 -3.75
CA GLU A 13 -53.22 -10.50 -4.84
C GLU A 13 -53.77 -9.72 -6.04
N ALA A 14 -53.03 -8.82 -6.56
CA ALA A 14 -53.26 -8.28 -7.91
C ALA A 14 -52.08 -8.66 -8.81
N ARG A 15 -52.29 -9.71 -9.57
CA ARG A 15 -51.60 -9.95 -10.86
C ARG A 15 -51.98 -8.87 -11.85
N HIS A 16 -50.99 -8.39 -12.58
CA HIS A 16 -51.26 -7.96 -13.95
C HIS A 16 -50.10 -8.32 -14.86
N ASN A 17 -50.47 -9.14 -15.81
CA ASN A 17 -49.86 -9.50 -17.06
C ASN A 17 -49.87 -8.32 -18.05
N GLY A 18 -48.99 -8.43 -19.03
CA GLY A 18 -49.18 -7.77 -20.34
C GLY A 18 -47.87 -7.35 -20.91
N GLU A 19 -47.24 -8.24 -21.74
CA GLU A 19 -47.17 -8.17 -23.23
C GLU A 19 -46.24 -7.05 -23.73
N ALA A 20 -45.08 -7.40 -24.27
CA ALA A 20 -44.77 -7.83 -25.64
C ALA A 20 -45.04 -6.74 -26.71
N SER A 21 -43.98 -6.22 -27.29
CA SER A 21 -43.84 -5.79 -28.70
C SER A 21 -42.41 -5.30 -28.91
N ASN A 22 -41.50 -6.08 -29.49
CA ASN A 22 -41.22 -6.47 -30.85
C ASN A 22 -41.34 -5.31 -31.86
N ARG A 23 -40.16 -4.86 -32.38
CA ARG A 23 -39.95 -4.66 -33.83
C ARG A 23 -38.54 -4.08 -34.12
N ASN A 24 -37.82 -4.93 -34.83
CA ASN A 24 -37.08 -4.68 -36.07
C ASN A 24 -35.84 -3.79 -36.07
N GLY A 25 -34.76 -4.50 -36.48
CA GLY A 25 -33.54 -3.99 -37.09
C GLY A 25 -33.78 -3.35 -38.49
N PRO A 26 -32.79 -3.11 -39.33
CA PRO A 26 -31.86 -4.15 -39.86
C PRO A 26 -30.38 -3.72 -40.11
N SER A 27 -29.54 -4.72 -40.12
CA SER A 27 -28.46 -5.08 -41.06
C SER A 27 -27.72 -4.00 -41.88
N ARG A 28 -26.39 -4.13 -41.88
CA ARG A 28 -25.45 -4.27 -43.03
C ARG A 28 -24.06 -4.46 -42.44
N GLN A 29 -23.51 -5.65 -42.62
CA GLN A 29 -22.75 -6.18 -43.75
C GLN A 29 -21.41 -5.46 -44.01
N GLY A 30 -20.40 -6.30 -44.02
CA GLY A 30 -19.13 -6.17 -44.73
C GLY A 30 -17.97 -6.45 -43.77
N GLY A 31 -17.32 -7.54 -43.84
CA GLY A 31 -16.81 -8.49 -44.82
C GLY A 31 -15.44 -8.85 -44.37
N ILE A 32 -15.24 -10.11 -43.97
CA ILE A 32 -14.53 -11.15 -44.69
C ILE A 32 -13.04 -10.89 -44.82
N LEU A 33 -12.30 -11.79 -44.22
CA LEU A 33 -11.15 -12.62 -44.63
C LEU A 33 -10.34 -12.86 -43.37
N GLY A 34 -10.25 -14.03 -42.84
CA GLY A 34 -10.31 -15.44 -43.29
C GLY A 34 -8.97 -15.85 -43.80
N LEU A 35 -8.47 -16.82 -43.16
CA LEU A 35 -7.57 -17.88 -43.66
C LEU A 35 -6.64 -18.29 -42.53
N GLN A 36 -6.98 -19.38 -41.84
CA GLN A 36 -6.68 -20.74 -42.20
C GLN A 36 -5.20 -21.11 -42.01
N GLN A 37 -5.01 -21.92 -41.00
CA GLN A 37 -3.94 -22.95 -41.02
C GLN A 37 -4.19 -23.95 -42.16
N PRO A 38 -3.15 -24.59 -42.64
CA PRO A 38 -3.25 -26.03 -42.72
C PRO A 38 -2.04 -26.79 -42.15
N HIS A 39 -2.36 -27.88 -41.50
CA HIS A 39 -1.58 -29.10 -41.47
C HIS A 39 -1.24 -29.61 -42.87
N THR A 40 -0.05 -30.18 -43.02
CA THR A 40 0.28 -31.45 -43.72
C THR A 40 1.78 -31.66 -43.55
N ARG A 41 2.24 -32.64 -42.98
CA ARG A 41 2.64 -34.00 -43.18
C ARG A 41 2.92 -34.36 -44.68
N ASN A 42 4.17 -34.73 -44.93
CA ASN A 42 4.73 -35.79 -45.77
C ASN A 42 6.23 -35.57 -45.82
N ASP A 43 7.04 -36.47 -45.31
CA ASP A 43 7.54 -37.68 -45.99
C ASP A 43 7.88 -37.40 -47.46
N ASP A 44 9.16 -37.40 -47.75
CA ASP A 44 9.78 -38.33 -48.71
C ASP A 44 11.31 -38.13 -48.76
N SER A 45 11.99 -39.18 -48.48
CA SER A 45 13.30 -39.64 -48.87
C SER A 45 13.67 -39.31 -50.35
N ILE A 46 14.93 -39.01 -50.58
CA ILE A 46 15.79 -39.44 -51.73
C ILE A 46 17.18 -38.91 -51.37
N ASP A 47 18.11 -39.68 -50.87
CA ASP A 47 19.05 -40.55 -51.56
C ASP A 47 19.84 -39.83 -52.68
N SER A 48 21.11 -39.53 -52.44
CA SER A 48 22.20 -39.43 -53.44
C SER A 48 23.50 -39.48 -52.63
N ALA A 49 23.99 -40.61 -52.34
CA ALA A 49 25.06 -41.36 -52.89
C ALA A 49 26.27 -40.59 -53.40
N LEU A 50 27.32 -40.72 -52.66
CA LEU A 50 28.73 -40.77 -52.83
C LEU A 50 29.27 -40.97 -54.29
N PRO A 51 30.58 -40.75 -54.48
CA PRO A 51 31.46 -41.89 -54.24
C PRO A 51 32.80 -41.60 -53.57
N VAL A 52 33.16 -42.51 -52.71
CA VAL A 52 34.51 -42.80 -52.23
C VAL A 52 35.32 -43.31 -53.35
N GLN A 53 36.45 -42.68 -53.64
CA GLN A 53 37.47 -43.25 -54.52
C GLN A 53 38.67 -43.65 -53.72
N SER A 54 38.77 -44.91 -53.44
CA SER A 54 39.94 -45.59 -52.97
C SER A 54 40.87 -45.89 -54.17
N ASP A 55 42.03 -45.24 -54.14
CA ASP A 55 43.07 -45.66 -55.07
C ASP A 55 44.12 -46.42 -54.27
N ALA A 56 44.14 -47.73 -54.53
CA ALA A 56 45.13 -48.68 -54.13
C ALA A 56 46.38 -48.53 -55.02
N LEU A 57 47.46 -48.13 -54.42
CA LEU A 57 48.78 -48.14 -55.08
C LEU A 57 49.52 -49.39 -54.79
N ARG A 58 49.65 -50.11 -55.77
CA ARG A 58 50.48 -51.23 -56.30
C ARG A 58 51.89 -51.18 -55.76
N VAL A 59 52.29 -52.24 -55.11
CA VAL A 59 53.63 -52.61 -54.77
C VAL A 59 54.34 -53.08 -56.05
N GLU A 60 55.41 -52.37 -56.41
CA GLU A 60 56.43 -52.97 -57.34
C GLU A 60 57.69 -53.22 -56.52
N ASP A 61 58.00 -54.52 -56.48
CA ASP A 61 59.21 -55.17 -56.05
C ASP A 61 60.34 -54.85 -57.06
N GLY A 62 61.43 -54.26 -56.55
CA GLY A 62 62.59 -53.95 -57.31
C GLY A 62 63.88 -54.25 -56.53
N SER A 63 64.18 -55.47 -56.47
CA SER A 63 65.49 -56.00 -55.99
C SER A 63 66.62 -55.41 -56.84
N ARG A 64 67.53 -54.68 -56.26
CA ARG A 64 68.87 -54.45 -56.81
C ARG A 64 69.94 -54.55 -55.74
N SER A 65 70.68 -55.54 -55.96
CA SER A 65 72.06 -55.93 -55.61
C SER A 65 72.90 -54.94 -54.75
N VAL A 66 73.33 -55.51 -53.70
CA VAL A 66 74.42 -55.04 -52.82
C VAL A 66 75.75 -54.96 -53.57
N SER A 67 76.36 -53.77 -53.63
CA SER A 67 77.79 -53.65 -54.00
C SER A 67 78.50 -53.14 -52.76
N ALA A 68 79.43 -53.97 -52.30
CA ALA A 68 80.37 -53.72 -51.21
C ALA A 68 81.31 -52.60 -51.57
N THR A 69 81.37 -51.56 -50.74
CA THR A 69 82.36 -50.52 -50.80
C THR A 69 83.30 -50.61 -49.65
N LYS A 70 84.56 -50.57 -49.97
CA LYS A 70 85.76 -50.66 -49.07
C LYS A 70 85.73 -49.66 -47.93
N PRO A 71 86.40 -49.95 -46.84
CA PRO A 71 86.45 -49.05 -45.67
C PRO A 71 87.25 -47.77 -45.99
N PRO A 72 86.72 -46.61 -45.48
CA PRO A 72 87.32 -45.29 -45.69
C PRO A 72 88.64 -45.16 -44.92
N SER A 73 89.62 -44.58 -45.60
CA SER A 73 90.96 -44.30 -45.02
C SER A 73 90.83 -43.39 -43.79
N ARG A 74 91.73 -43.52 -42.81
CA ARG A 74 91.75 -42.73 -41.55
C ARG A 74 91.61 -41.20 -41.73
N ARG A 75 91.97 -40.69 -42.87
CA ARG A 75 91.79 -39.22 -43.24
C ARG A 75 90.34 -38.85 -43.53
N ALA A 76 89.55 -39.76 -44.09
CA ALA A 76 88.09 -39.48 -44.33
C ALA A 76 87.26 -39.49 -43.02
N LEU A 77 87.68 -40.29 -42.05
CA LEU A 77 87.07 -40.30 -40.69
C LEU A 77 87.38 -39.00 -39.93
N MET A 78 88.52 -38.41 -40.06
CA MET A 78 88.84 -37.08 -39.43
C MET A 78 88.08 -36.00 -40.07
N VAL A 79 87.90 -35.93 -41.37
CA VAL A 79 87.11 -34.93 -42.05
C VAL A 79 85.62 -35.06 -41.74
N GLY A 80 85.12 -36.30 -41.66
CA GLY A 80 83.72 -36.57 -41.20
C GLY A 80 83.47 -36.10 -39.78
N ALA A 81 84.43 -36.31 -38.85
CA ALA A 81 84.32 -35.87 -37.47
C ALA A 81 84.35 -34.34 -37.32
N ILE A 82 85.15 -33.65 -38.14
CA ILE A 82 85.19 -32.18 -38.12
C ILE A 82 83.90 -31.62 -38.67
N ILE A 83 83.30 -32.19 -39.73
CA ILE A 83 81.99 -31.78 -40.27
C ILE A 83 80.89 -32.06 -39.25
N ALA A 84 80.91 -33.16 -38.55
CA ALA A 84 79.92 -33.50 -37.52
C ALA A 84 80.03 -32.50 -36.33
N VAL A 85 81.25 -32.15 -35.92
CA VAL A 85 81.42 -31.14 -34.87
C VAL A 85 80.91 -29.74 -35.31
N VAL A 86 81.17 -29.33 -36.55
CA VAL A 86 80.69 -28.07 -37.08
C VAL A 86 79.14 -28.06 -37.19
N ILE A 87 78.53 -29.20 -37.61
CA ILE A 87 77.07 -29.34 -37.64
C ILE A 87 76.47 -29.31 -36.24
N VAL A 88 77.07 -30.01 -35.30
CA VAL A 88 76.60 -30.01 -33.89
C VAL A 88 76.81 -28.62 -33.26
N ALA A 89 77.93 -27.97 -33.53
CA ALA A 89 78.17 -26.61 -33.05
C ALA A 89 77.19 -25.60 -33.67
N GLY A 90 76.91 -25.75 -35.03
CA GLY A 90 75.89 -24.95 -35.70
C GLY A 90 74.47 -25.15 -35.17
N LEU A 91 74.13 -26.44 -34.89
CA LEU A 91 72.83 -26.79 -34.26
C LEU A 91 72.74 -26.25 -32.82
N LEU A 92 73.83 -26.34 -32.02
CA LEU A 92 73.84 -25.81 -30.68
C LEU A 92 73.77 -24.28 -30.64
N LEU A 93 74.52 -23.62 -31.52
CA LEU A 93 74.51 -22.15 -31.63
C LEU A 93 73.19 -21.60 -32.22
N GLY A 94 72.51 -22.33 -33.07
CA GLY A 94 71.24 -21.97 -33.68
C GLY A 94 70.01 -22.32 -32.81
N PHE A 95 70.08 -23.45 -32.09
CA PHE A 95 68.89 -23.98 -31.34
C PHE A 95 68.84 -23.44 -29.91
N LEU A 96 70.00 -23.25 -29.21
CA LEU A 96 69.99 -22.73 -27.85
C LEU A 96 69.42 -21.29 -27.72
N PRO A 97 69.74 -20.31 -28.57
CA PRO A 97 69.17 -19.00 -28.44
C PRO A 97 67.66 -19.00 -28.77
N ARG A 98 67.22 -19.84 -29.76
CA ARG A 98 65.82 -19.96 -30.09
C ARG A 98 65.00 -20.60 -28.96
N TRP A 99 65.53 -21.57 -28.25
CA TRP A 99 64.87 -22.22 -27.13
C TRP A 99 64.79 -21.34 -25.88
N ARG A 100 65.78 -20.45 -25.68
CA ARG A 100 65.72 -19.42 -24.64
C ARG A 100 64.75 -18.31 -24.97
N GLN A 101 64.66 -17.90 -26.23
CA GLN A 101 63.74 -16.88 -26.71
C GLN A 101 62.29 -17.34 -26.67
N SER A 102 62.02 -18.61 -26.98
CA SER A 102 60.64 -19.17 -26.88
C SER A 102 60.15 -19.28 -25.46
N ARG A 103 61.02 -19.43 -24.46
CA ARG A 103 60.63 -19.45 -23.05
C ARG A 103 60.37 -18.07 -22.48
N SER A 104 61.12 -17.05 -22.90
CA SER A 104 60.86 -15.64 -22.52
C SER A 104 59.59 -15.09 -23.15
N THR A 105 59.35 -15.37 -24.43
CA THR A 105 58.10 -14.97 -25.08
C THR A 105 56.88 -15.68 -24.56
N ALA A 106 56.98 -16.97 -24.11
CA ALA A 106 55.87 -17.67 -23.49
C ALA A 106 55.53 -17.08 -22.09
N ALA A 107 56.56 -16.67 -21.32
CA ALA A 107 56.36 -16.01 -20.02
C ALA A 107 55.77 -14.60 -20.16
N ASP A 108 56.23 -13.81 -21.15
CA ASP A 108 55.69 -12.49 -21.43
C ASP A 108 54.27 -12.56 -22.00
N THR A 109 53.95 -13.54 -22.84
CA THR A 109 52.63 -13.78 -23.37
C THR A 109 51.63 -14.20 -22.27
N SER A 110 52.08 -14.97 -21.29
CA SER A 110 51.23 -15.35 -20.16
C SER A 110 50.94 -14.20 -19.19
N GLN A 111 51.83 -13.20 -19.08
CA GLN A 111 51.60 -11.97 -18.32
C GLN A 111 50.75 -10.95 -19.05
N LEU A 112 50.82 -10.89 -20.37
CA LEU A 112 49.98 -10.07 -21.23
C LEU A 112 48.56 -10.65 -21.43
N ALA A 113 48.40 -11.96 -21.13
CA ALA A 113 47.09 -12.63 -21.18
C ALA A 113 46.20 -12.37 -19.96
N ILE A 114 46.70 -11.70 -18.90
CA ILE A 114 45.86 -11.34 -17.75
C ILE A 114 45.00 -10.17 -18.12
N PRO A 115 43.69 -10.34 -18.25
CA PRO A 115 42.77 -9.26 -18.60
C PRO A 115 42.76 -8.20 -17.49
N THR A 116 42.79 -6.92 -17.92
CA THR A 116 42.63 -5.79 -16.99
C THR A 116 41.17 -5.44 -16.88
N VAL A 117 40.68 -5.30 -15.69
CA VAL A 117 39.27 -5.02 -15.38
C VAL A 117 39.15 -3.82 -14.46
N SER A 118 38.13 -3.02 -14.68
CA SER A 118 37.74 -1.97 -13.74
C SER A 118 36.74 -2.54 -12.73
N VAL A 119 36.84 -2.13 -11.48
CA VAL A 119 35.94 -2.56 -10.42
C VAL A 119 35.25 -1.39 -9.74
N VAL A 120 34.07 -1.65 -9.22
CA VAL A 120 33.29 -0.74 -8.37
C VAL A 120 32.82 -1.51 -7.13
N SER A 121 32.78 -0.84 -6.00
CA SER A 121 32.15 -1.41 -4.81
C SER A 121 30.66 -1.09 -4.80
N PRO A 122 29.81 -2.05 -4.35
CA PRO A 122 28.38 -1.78 -4.14
C PRO A 122 28.20 -0.60 -3.20
N ALA A 123 27.43 0.39 -3.62
CA ALA A 123 27.11 1.54 -2.81
C ALA A 123 25.77 1.31 -2.06
N PRO A 124 25.61 1.81 -0.83
CA PRO A 124 24.29 1.87 -0.23
C PRO A 124 23.35 2.58 -1.18
N GLY A 125 22.17 2.02 -1.40
CA GLY A 125 21.15 2.65 -2.23
C GLY A 125 20.87 4.05 -1.73
N THR A 126 21.15 5.04 -2.55
CA THR A 126 20.91 6.47 -2.26
C THR A 126 19.44 6.84 -2.43
N ASN A 127 18.61 5.89 -2.85
CA ASN A 127 17.19 6.13 -3.04
C ASN A 127 16.51 6.37 -1.69
N ARG A 128 16.63 7.61 -1.25
CA ARG A 128 15.76 8.21 -0.24
C ARG A 128 14.36 8.51 -0.79
N ASP A 129 14.07 8.09 -2.01
CA ASP A 129 12.74 8.17 -2.57
C ASP A 129 11.91 7.04 -1.99
N GLY A 130 11.60 7.16 -0.70
CA GLY A 130 10.59 6.35 -0.04
C GLY A 130 9.31 6.37 -0.87
N LEU A 131 8.42 5.43 -0.63
CA LEU A 131 7.12 5.39 -1.31
C LEU A 131 6.38 6.69 -1.09
N VAL A 132 6.26 7.51 -2.15
CA VAL A 132 5.50 8.77 -2.16
C VAL A 132 4.14 8.50 -2.76
N LEU A 133 3.09 8.81 -2.00
CA LEU A 133 1.70 8.57 -2.41
C LEU A 133 0.83 9.77 -2.11
N PRO A 134 -0.19 10.01 -2.96
CA PRO A 134 -1.18 11.04 -2.71
C PRO A 134 -1.97 10.76 -1.45
N ALA A 135 -2.28 11.82 -0.71
CA ALA A 135 -2.91 11.78 0.58
C ALA A 135 -4.06 12.78 0.69
N GLU A 136 -5.13 12.40 1.36
CA GLU A 136 -6.26 13.24 1.71
C GLU A 136 -6.19 13.59 3.20
N VAL A 137 -6.12 14.87 3.51
CA VAL A 137 -6.07 15.37 4.87
C VAL A 137 -7.48 15.64 5.38
N ARG A 138 -7.86 15.04 6.50
CA ARG A 138 -9.18 15.22 7.13
C ARG A 138 -9.04 15.69 8.57
N PRO A 139 -10.06 16.40 9.12
CA PRO A 139 -10.07 16.77 10.52
C PRO A 139 -10.07 15.51 11.40
N TRP A 140 -9.63 15.66 12.65
CA TRP A 140 -9.67 14.58 13.63
C TRP A 140 -11.10 14.13 13.94
N LEU A 141 -11.97 15.12 14.20
CA LEU A 141 -13.41 14.93 14.34
C LEU A 141 -14.11 15.93 13.44
N GLU A 142 -15.23 15.50 12.86
CA GLU A 142 -16.13 16.37 12.13
C GLU A 142 -17.57 16.01 12.46
N ALA A 143 -18.43 17.01 12.53
CA ALA A 143 -19.84 16.80 12.75
C ALA A 143 -20.70 17.84 12.01
N SER A 144 -21.71 17.33 11.33
CA SER A 144 -22.81 18.13 10.83
C SER A 144 -23.86 18.27 11.92
N ILE A 145 -24.15 19.51 12.33
CA ILE A 145 -25.09 19.82 13.39
C ILE A 145 -26.46 20.08 12.80
N PHE A 146 -27.44 19.30 13.23
CA PHE A 146 -28.83 19.39 12.81
C PHE A 146 -29.71 19.82 13.99
N ALA A 147 -30.85 20.45 13.69
CA ALA A 147 -31.86 20.77 14.69
C ALA A 147 -32.55 19.52 15.22
N ARG A 148 -32.87 19.52 16.52
CA ARG A 148 -33.67 18.50 17.21
C ARG A 148 -35.05 18.98 17.60
N ALA A 149 -35.33 20.30 17.42
CA ALA A 149 -36.61 20.93 17.65
C ALA A 149 -37.03 21.80 16.43
N ASN A 150 -38.31 21.84 16.12
CA ASN A 150 -38.86 22.70 15.10
C ASN A 150 -39.10 24.11 15.67
N GLY A 151 -38.85 25.12 14.87
CA GLY A 151 -39.08 26.54 15.27
C GLY A 151 -38.44 27.51 14.31
N TYR A 152 -38.17 28.71 14.78
CA TYR A 152 -37.46 29.74 14.01
C TYR A 152 -36.11 30.03 14.66
N LEU A 153 -35.09 30.27 13.84
CA LEU A 153 -33.78 30.65 14.38
C LEU A 153 -33.88 32.06 15.00
N LYS A 154 -33.71 32.13 16.31
CA LYS A 154 -33.75 33.39 17.06
C LYS A 154 -32.44 34.18 16.99
N SER A 155 -31.33 33.46 17.11
CA SER A 155 -30.00 34.05 17.08
C SER A 155 -28.95 32.96 16.88
N TRP A 156 -27.78 33.33 16.39
CA TRP A 156 -26.56 32.51 16.38
C TRP A 156 -25.47 33.26 17.11
N GLN A 157 -24.55 32.52 17.78
CA GLN A 157 -23.41 33.04 18.53
C GLN A 157 -22.06 32.69 17.92
N ALA A 158 -22.01 31.70 17.03
CA ALA A 158 -20.80 31.28 16.35
C ALA A 158 -20.95 31.40 14.84
N ASP A 159 -20.03 32.11 14.20
CA ASP A 159 -19.99 32.28 12.76
C ASP A 159 -18.89 31.41 12.13
N ILE A 160 -18.82 31.38 10.82
CA ILE A 160 -17.76 30.67 10.06
C ILE A 160 -16.39 31.16 10.54
N GLY A 161 -15.48 30.22 10.80
CA GLY A 161 -14.13 30.46 11.33
C GLY A 161 -14.08 30.62 12.86
N ALA A 162 -15.22 30.67 13.57
CA ALA A 162 -15.23 30.77 15.03
C ALA A 162 -14.72 29.45 15.67
N HIS A 163 -13.83 29.60 16.65
CA HIS A 163 -13.41 28.51 17.52
C HIS A 163 -14.41 28.37 18.67
N VAL A 164 -14.89 27.17 18.90
CA VAL A 164 -15.90 26.87 19.91
C VAL A 164 -15.44 25.73 20.82
N GLU A 165 -15.88 25.75 22.06
CA GLU A 165 -15.64 24.71 23.05
C GLU A 165 -16.78 23.68 23.05
N ALA A 166 -16.51 22.48 23.60
CA ALA A 166 -17.55 21.46 23.78
C ALA A 166 -18.66 21.99 24.68
N GLY A 167 -19.94 21.85 24.26
CA GLY A 167 -21.10 22.38 24.97
C GLY A 167 -21.38 23.86 24.76
N GLN A 168 -20.51 24.57 24.04
CA GLN A 168 -20.76 26.00 23.72
C GLN A 168 -21.99 26.16 22.84
N GLN A 169 -22.82 27.15 23.16
CA GLN A 169 -24.02 27.44 22.36
C GLN A 169 -23.63 28.04 21.00
N LEU A 170 -24.10 27.42 19.93
CA LEU A 170 -23.91 27.87 18.55
C LEU A 170 -25.07 28.74 18.08
N ALA A 171 -26.28 28.34 18.46
CA ALA A 171 -27.50 29.04 18.07
C ALA A 171 -28.64 28.78 19.08
N MET A 172 -29.68 29.61 18.95
CA MET A 172 -30.94 29.50 19.69
C MET A 172 -32.11 29.42 18.73
N ILE A 173 -32.91 28.39 18.90
CA ILE A 173 -34.17 28.19 18.16
C ILE A 173 -35.31 28.64 19.07
N GLU A 174 -36.22 29.42 18.59
CA GLU A 174 -37.45 29.83 19.27
C GLU A 174 -38.54 28.81 18.94
N THR A 175 -39.12 28.18 19.99
CA THR A 175 -40.12 27.11 19.85
C THR A 175 -41.34 27.42 20.74
N PRO A 176 -42.15 28.44 20.44
CA PRO A 176 -43.22 28.90 21.30
C PRO A 176 -44.25 27.81 21.61
N ASP A 177 -44.48 26.89 20.67
CA ASP A 177 -45.43 25.79 20.88
C ASP A 177 -44.94 24.82 21.95
N LEU A 178 -43.62 24.49 21.98
CA LEU A 178 -43.04 23.62 23.00
C LEU A 178 -43.03 24.29 24.37
N ASP A 179 -42.76 25.58 24.43
CA ASP A 179 -42.78 26.35 25.65
C ASP A 179 -44.20 26.37 26.30
N GLN A 180 -45.23 26.58 25.47
CA GLN A 180 -46.64 26.49 25.93
C GLN A 180 -47.01 25.09 26.38
N GLN A 181 -46.61 24.03 25.68
CA GLN A 181 -46.84 22.65 26.09
C GLN A 181 -46.16 22.33 27.41
N LEU A 182 -44.93 22.82 27.64
CA LEU A 182 -44.22 22.64 28.91
C LEU A 182 -44.97 23.34 30.06
N GLU A 183 -45.45 24.58 29.88
CA GLU A 183 -46.20 25.29 30.90
C GLU A 183 -47.55 24.56 31.22
N GLN A 184 -48.23 24.04 30.22
CA GLN A 184 -49.42 23.21 30.40
C GLN A 184 -49.08 21.93 31.22
N ALA A 185 -48.01 21.23 30.90
CA ALA A 185 -47.59 20.03 31.65
C ALA A 185 -47.22 20.34 33.10
N LYS A 186 -46.57 21.47 33.35
CA LYS A 186 -46.28 21.95 34.70
C LYS A 186 -47.60 22.18 35.51
N ALA A 187 -48.57 22.84 34.90
CA ALA A 187 -49.87 23.09 35.51
C ALA A 187 -50.60 21.75 35.80
N GLN A 188 -50.57 20.76 34.88
CA GLN A 188 -51.17 19.46 35.07
C GLN A 188 -50.50 18.67 36.20
N LEU A 189 -49.17 18.74 36.31
CA LEU A 189 -48.45 18.11 37.43
C LEU A 189 -48.82 18.78 38.78
N ALA A 190 -48.95 20.10 38.82
CA ALA A 190 -49.39 20.84 40.03
C ALA A 190 -50.81 20.38 40.45
N LEU A 191 -51.76 20.21 39.51
CA LEU A 191 -53.07 19.69 39.80
C LEU A 191 -53.05 18.26 40.36
N ALA A 192 -52.26 17.36 39.72
CA ALA A 192 -52.10 16.00 40.21
C ALA A 192 -51.47 15.92 41.61
N GLN A 193 -50.51 16.79 41.93
CA GLN A 193 -49.93 16.89 43.24
C GLN A 193 -50.94 17.38 44.33
N ALA A 194 -51.80 18.33 43.96
CA ALA A 194 -52.85 18.78 44.86
C ALA A 194 -53.88 17.65 45.14
N ASN A 195 -54.25 16.92 44.11
CA ASN A 195 -55.15 15.74 44.21
C ASN A 195 -54.51 14.60 45.09
N LEU A 196 -53.23 14.36 44.94
CA LEU A 196 -52.50 13.39 45.76
C LEU A 196 -52.51 13.86 47.24
N HIS A 197 -52.22 15.13 47.50
CA HIS A 197 -52.20 15.66 48.84
C HIS A 197 -53.61 15.52 49.52
N LEU A 198 -54.70 15.80 48.81
CA LEU A 198 -56.05 15.55 49.28
C LEU A 198 -56.32 14.09 49.59
N ALA A 199 -55.87 13.18 48.70
CA ALA A 199 -56.01 11.72 48.90
C ALA A 199 -55.19 11.23 50.09
N GLU A 200 -53.97 11.76 50.30
CA GLU A 200 -53.13 11.42 51.47
C GLU A 200 -53.77 11.88 52.79
N VAL A 201 -54.26 13.11 52.88
CA VAL A 201 -54.98 13.60 54.06
C VAL A 201 -56.20 12.74 54.35
N THR A 202 -56.93 12.35 53.32
CA THR A 202 -58.11 11.50 53.43
C THR A 202 -57.76 10.11 53.88
N ASP A 203 -56.81 9.45 53.26
CA ASP A 203 -56.32 8.09 53.62
C ASP A 203 -55.80 8.07 55.06
N ASN A 204 -55.02 9.02 55.49
CA ASN A 204 -54.51 9.15 56.83
C ASN A 204 -55.66 9.31 57.85
N ARG A 205 -56.68 10.13 57.57
CA ARG A 205 -57.87 10.28 58.44
C ARG A 205 -58.64 8.93 58.56
N TRP A 206 -58.84 8.23 57.45
CA TRP A 206 -59.56 6.94 57.43
C TRP A 206 -58.76 5.84 58.17
N LYS A 207 -57.45 5.81 58.11
CA LYS A 207 -56.59 4.91 58.90
C LYS A 207 -56.75 5.15 60.39
N GLU A 208 -56.84 6.41 60.83
CA GLU A 208 -57.10 6.69 62.26
C GLU A 208 -58.49 6.28 62.68
N LEU A 209 -59.53 6.47 61.88
CA LEU A 209 -60.93 6.02 62.16
C LEU A 209 -61.01 4.51 62.15
N LEU A 210 -60.21 3.83 61.35
CA LEU A 210 -60.18 2.35 61.36
C LEU A 210 -59.60 1.82 62.66
N LYS A 211 -58.59 2.47 63.27
CA LYS A 211 -58.06 2.06 64.62
C LYS A 211 -59.08 2.15 65.69
N THR A 212 -60.08 3.02 65.59
CA THR A 212 -61.17 3.17 66.55
C THR A 212 -62.41 2.40 66.14
N ALA A 213 -62.35 1.44 65.17
CA ALA A 213 -63.45 0.68 64.60
C ALA A 213 -64.67 1.54 64.15
N SER A 214 -64.41 2.82 63.80
CA SER A 214 -65.49 3.75 63.35
C SER A 214 -65.79 3.64 61.84
N VAL A 215 -65.01 2.89 61.06
CA VAL A 215 -65.21 2.65 59.65
C VAL A 215 -64.89 1.17 59.34
N SER A 216 -65.38 0.70 58.15
CA SER A 216 -65.06 -0.67 57.70
C SER A 216 -63.70 -0.78 57.07
N GLU A 217 -63.03 -1.91 57.12
CA GLU A 217 -61.75 -2.19 56.45
C GLU A 217 -61.81 -1.91 54.93
N GLN A 218 -62.95 -2.32 54.31
CA GLN A 218 -63.14 -2.04 52.87
C GLN A 218 -63.14 -0.56 52.56
N ALA A 219 -63.85 0.24 53.34
CA ALA A 219 -63.88 1.72 53.10
C ALA A 219 -62.51 2.36 53.32
N ALA A 220 -61.68 1.90 54.27
CA ALA A 220 -60.30 2.37 54.43
C ALA A 220 -59.42 1.92 53.29
N ALA A 221 -59.54 0.67 52.82
CA ALA A 221 -58.81 0.14 51.68
C ALA A 221 -59.12 0.94 50.38
N GLU A 222 -60.37 1.32 50.14
CA GLU A 222 -60.75 2.17 48.99
C GLU A 222 -60.05 3.54 49.02
N LYS A 223 -59.84 4.15 50.21
CA LYS A 223 -59.12 5.42 50.29
C LYS A 223 -57.61 5.25 50.13
N ALA A 224 -57.05 4.13 50.61
CA ALA A 224 -55.66 3.80 50.34
C ALA A 224 -55.39 3.57 48.82
N ALA A 225 -56.31 2.85 48.16
CA ALA A 225 -56.21 2.66 46.71
C ALA A 225 -56.36 3.98 45.92
N ALA A 226 -57.25 4.88 46.35
CA ALA A 226 -57.41 6.23 45.79
C ALA A 226 -56.11 7.06 45.90
N ARG A 227 -55.44 7.00 47.08
CA ARG A 227 -54.14 7.64 47.27
C ARG A 227 -53.08 7.04 46.33
N GLU A 228 -53.02 5.72 46.21
CA GLU A 228 -52.08 5.04 45.34
C GLU A 228 -52.29 5.43 43.86
N THR A 229 -53.56 5.49 43.42
CA THR A 229 -53.93 5.96 42.07
C THR A 229 -53.52 7.39 41.86
N ALA A 230 -53.73 8.29 42.83
CA ALA A 230 -53.32 9.70 42.72
C ALA A 230 -51.78 9.81 42.69
N ALA A 231 -51.04 8.99 43.43
CA ALA A 231 -49.59 8.95 43.40
C ALA A 231 -49.06 8.50 42.01
N ALA A 232 -49.71 7.47 41.42
CA ALA A 232 -49.36 7.02 40.05
C ALA A 232 -49.62 8.13 39.01
N SER A 233 -50.70 8.92 39.17
CA SER A 233 -51.00 10.07 38.28
C SER A 233 -49.88 11.14 38.35
N VAL A 234 -49.39 11.45 39.55
CA VAL A 234 -48.28 12.43 39.76
C VAL A 234 -47.02 11.94 39.03
N GLU A 235 -46.67 10.67 39.09
CA GLU A 235 -45.51 10.14 38.40
C GLU A 235 -45.69 10.17 36.88
N ALA A 236 -46.86 9.90 36.36
CA ALA A 236 -47.17 10.02 34.91
C ALA A 236 -46.99 11.46 34.41
N ASP A 237 -47.59 12.44 35.11
CA ASP A 237 -47.50 13.84 34.76
C ASP A 237 -46.09 14.40 34.92
N ARG A 238 -45.34 13.96 35.93
CA ARG A 238 -43.94 14.28 36.14
C ARG A 238 -43.09 13.74 34.98
N ALA A 239 -43.35 12.50 34.52
CA ALA A 239 -42.63 11.95 33.36
C ALA A 239 -42.91 12.73 32.08
N ASN A 240 -44.17 13.14 31.87
CA ASN A 240 -44.53 13.98 30.73
C ASN A 240 -43.88 15.34 30.77
N MET A 241 -43.85 16.02 31.93
CA MET A 241 -43.18 17.29 32.12
C MET A 241 -41.67 17.16 31.83
N ARG A 242 -40.99 16.11 32.35
CA ARG A 242 -39.55 15.86 32.04
C ARG A 242 -39.31 15.66 30.56
N ARG A 243 -40.16 14.91 29.84
CA ARG A 243 -40.05 14.73 28.40
C ARG A 243 -40.11 16.06 27.63
N LEU A 244 -41.02 16.94 28.01
CA LEU A 244 -41.14 18.27 27.40
C LEU A 244 -39.97 19.19 27.75
N GLN A 245 -39.43 19.10 28.99
CA GLN A 245 -38.22 19.82 29.36
C GLN A 245 -37.02 19.43 28.51
N GLU A 246 -36.86 18.12 28.24
CA GLU A 246 -35.82 17.64 27.31
C GLU A 246 -36.01 18.19 25.91
N LEU A 247 -37.23 18.21 25.39
CA LEU A 247 -37.52 18.79 24.07
C LEU A 247 -37.19 20.27 24.01
N VAL A 248 -37.54 21.03 25.05
CA VAL A 248 -37.21 22.46 25.20
C VAL A 248 -35.71 22.69 25.32
N SER A 249 -34.97 21.75 25.92
CA SER A 249 -33.51 21.87 25.98
C SER A 249 -32.85 21.91 24.62
N PHE A 250 -33.47 21.30 23.60
CA PHE A 250 -33.00 21.30 22.21
C PHE A 250 -33.17 22.62 21.46
N GLN A 251 -33.83 23.63 22.07
CA GLN A 251 -33.81 25.00 21.57
C GLN A 251 -32.37 25.53 21.46
N ARG A 252 -31.50 25.10 22.39
CA ARG A 252 -30.08 25.46 22.38
C ARG A 252 -29.31 24.45 21.49
N VAL A 253 -28.83 24.93 20.37
CA VAL A 253 -27.93 24.19 19.51
C VAL A 253 -26.53 24.34 20.06
N VAL A 254 -25.87 23.25 20.48
CA VAL A 254 -24.57 23.27 21.12
C VAL A 254 -23.54 22.48 20.34
N ALA A 255 -22.27 22.84 20.49
CA ALA A 255 -21.13 22.12 19.91
C ALA A 255 -20.92 20.77 20.64
N PRO A 256 -20.82 19.63 19.94
CA PRO A 256 -20.59 18.33 20.57
C PRO A 256 -19.15 18.14 21.04
N PHE A 257 -18.20 18.86 20.46
CA PHE A 257 -16.77 18.88 20.79
C PHE A 257 -16.15 20.25 20.48
N ALA A 258 -14.96 20.50 20.98
CA ALA A 258 -14.21 21.72 20.65
C ALA A 258 -13.66 21.67 19.23
N GLY A 259 -13.79 22.76 18.48
CA GLY A 259 -13.34 22.83 17.09
C GLY A 259 -13.69 24.16 16.44
N THR A 260 -13.55 24.23 15.12
CA THR A 260 -13.85 25.42 14.32
C THR A 260 -15.12 25.20 13.51
N VAL A 261 -15.98 26.21 13.45
CA VAL A 261 -17.16 26.24 12.58
C VAL A 261 -16.69 26.43 11.15
N THR A 262 -16.86 25.42 10.32
CA THR A 262 -16.46 25.48 8.90
C THR A 262 -17.60 25.91 7.98
N ILE A 263 -18.85 25.60 8.37
CA ILE A 263 -20.05 26.01 7.63
C ILE A 263 -21.11 26.50 8.63
N ARG A 264 -21.75 27.60 8.30
CA ARG A 264 -23.03 28.06 8.87
C ARG A 264 -24.02 28.18 7.72
N ALA A 265 -25.07 27.36 7.76
CA ALA A 265 -26.04 27.26 6.68
C ALA A 265 -27.40 27.80 7.06
N VAL A 266 -27.48 28.61 8.13
CA VAL A 266 -28.74 29.19 8.66
C VAL A 266 -28.56 30.64 9.06
N ASP A 267 -29.65 31.43 8.93
CA ASP A 267 -29.71 32.81 9.33
C ASP A 267 -30.90 33.09 10.27
N VAL A 268 -30.83 34.20 10.98
CA VAL A 268 -31.88 34.63 11.92
C VAL A 268 -33.23 34.79 11.17
N GLY A 269 -34.25 34.17 11.72
CA GLY A 269 -35.58 34.12 11.10
C GLY A 269 -35.86 32.92 10.18
N ASP A 270 -34.83 32.10 9.92
CA ASP A 270 -35.03 30.87 9.14
C ASP A 270 -35.97 29.90 9.87
N LEU A 271 -36.88 29.28 9.13
CA LEU A 271 -37.66 28.15 9.61
C LEU A 271 -36.79 26.91 9.72
N ILE A 272 -36.71 26.37 10.92
CA ILE A 272 -35.91 25.19 11.25
C ILE A 272 -36.84 23.98 11.38
N VAL A 273 -36.52 22.93 10.60
CA VAL A 273 -37.26 21.66 10.64
C VAL A 273 -36.32 20.59 11.19
N ALA A 274 -36.75 19.91 12.25
CA ALA A 274 -36.01 18.82 12.86
C ALA A 274 -36.24 17.50 12.14
N GLY A 275 -35.29 16.55 12.30
CA GLY A 275 -35.41 15.19 11.78
C GLY A 275 -34.78 14.98 10.41
N SER A 276 -35.10 13.87 9.74
CA SER A 276 -34.44 13.38 8.52
C SER A 276 -34.59 14.27 7.29
N GLY A 277 -35.50 15.23 7.33
CA GLY A 277 -35.68 16.26 6.27
C GLY A 277 -35.03 17.62 6.61
N GLY A 278 -34.40 17.73 7.78
CA GLY A 278 -33.79 18.97 8.25
C GLY A 278 -32.54 19.36 7.48
N ARG A 279 -32.34 20.67 7.31
CA ARG A 279 -31.09 21.23 6.79
C ARG A 279 -30.02 21.20 7.87
N GLN A 280 -28.77 20.90 7.48
CA GLN A 280 -27.61 21.11 8.35
C GLN A 280 -27.56 22.58 8.79
N LEU A 281 -27.37 22.83 10.08
CA LEU A 281 -27.28 24.20 10.62
C LEU A 281 -25.82 24.67 10.62
N PHE A 282 -24.94 23.84 11.18
CA PHE A 282 -23.49 24.10 11.27
C PHE A 282 -22.72 22.86 10.87
N HIS A 283 -21.47 23.06 10.44
CA HIS A 283 -20.47 22.02 10.35
C HIS A 283 -19.29 22.40 11.24
N LEU A 284 -18.90 21.46 12.10
CA LEU A 284 -17.73 21.61 12.98
C LEU A 284 -16.62 20.69 12.54
N ALA A 285 -15.39 21.19 12.61
CA ALA A 285 -14.19 20.39 12.37
C ALA A 285 -13.17 20.66 13.48
N GLN A 286 -12.64 19.61 14.07
CA GLN A 286 -11.50 19.67 14.99
C GLN A 286 -10.22 19.48 14.19
N ALA A 287 -9.36 20.48 14.16
CA ALA A 287 -8.17 20.54 13.32
C ALA A 287 -6.84 20.59 14.08
N ASP A 288 -6.84 20.49 15.41
CA ASP A 288 -5.62 20.45 16.26
C ASP A 288 -4.75 19.25 15.92
N LYS A 289 -5.39 18.15 15.53
CA LYS A 289 -4.84 16.94 14.95
C LYS A 289 -5.56 16.64 13.65
N LEU A 290 -4.83 16.01 12.74
CA LEU A 290 -5.39 15.65 11.45
C LEU A 290 -5.25 14.15 11.20
N ARG A 291 -6.21 13.60 10.49
CA ARG A 291 -6.16 12.25 9.92
C ARG A 291 -5.77 12.36 8.47
N VAL A 292 -4.77 11.62 8.09
CA VAL A 292 -4.30 11.58 6.70
C VAL A 292 -4.57 10.19 6.15
N TYR A 293 -5.34 10.13 5.09
CA TYR A 293 -5.70 8.87 4.43
C TYR A 293 -4.90 8.71 3.15
N VAL A 294 -4.21 7.57 3.06
CA VAL A 294 -3.37 7.19 1.92
C VAL A 294 -3.85 5.85 1.37
N ARG A 295 -3.95 5.75 0.05
CA ARG A 295 -4.23 4.49 -0.64
C ARG A 295 -2.94 3.89 -1.15
N VAL A 296 -2.44 2.88 -0.44
CA VAL A 296 -1.17 2.21 -0.76
C VAL A 296 -1.45 1.06 -1.75
N PRO A 297 -0.78 1.01 -2.91
CA PRO A 297 -0.91 -0.10 -3.85
C PRO A 297 -0.58 -1.45 -3.21
N GLN A 298 -1.26 -2.52 -3.63
CA GLN A 298 -1.07 -3.88 -3.09
C GLN A 298 0.39 -4.34 -3.09
N THR A 299 1.17 -3.93 -4.10
CA THR A 299 2.59 -4.28 -4.23
C THR A 299 3.47 -3.74 -3.12
N ALA A 300 3.06 -2.60 -2.51
CA ALA A 300 3.77 -1.95 -1.41
C ALA A 300 3.11 -2.18 -0.04
N ALA A 301 1.92 -2.77 -0.01
CA ALA A 301 1.11 -2.91 1.20
C ALA A 301 1.78 -3.72 2.31
N ALA A 302 2.57 -4.74 1.94
CA ALA A 302 3.29 -5.60 2.91
C ALA A 302 4.37 -4.85 3.71
N GLY A 303 4.87 -3.72 3.21
CA GLY A 303 5.89 -2.89 3.87
C GLY A 303 5.32 -1.84 4.82
N ILE A 304 3.99 -1.73 4.95
CA ILE A 304 3.35 -0.71 5.79
C ILE A 304 2.83 -1.35 7.09
N ALA A 305 3.27 -0.80 8.21
CA ALA A 305 2.86 -1.28 9.53
C ALA A 305 2.45 -0.13 10.46
N PRO A 306 1.52 -0.37 11.39
CA PRO A 306 1.20 0.58 12.44
C PRO A 306 2.46 1.00 13.22
N GLY A 307 2.58 2.29 13.53
CA GLY A 307 3.74 2.86 14.21
C GLY A 307 4.85 3.35 13.29
N GLN A 308 4.81 3.03 11.99
CA GLN A 308 5.79 3.49 11.01
C GLN A 308 5.74 5.01 10.85
N ALA A 309 6.93 5.62 10.79
CA ALA A 309 7.08 7.04 10.52
C ALA A 309 6.87 7.35 9.03
N ALA A 310 6.34 8.52 8.77
CA ALA A 310 6.16 9.06 7.43
C ALA A 310 6.23 10.59 7.50
N ASN A 311 6.33 11.24 6.37
CA ASN A 311 6.34 12.69 6.26
C ASN A 311 5.25 13.13 5.29
N LEU A 312 4.36 14.01 5.75
CA LEU A 312 3.35 14.66 4.93
C LEU A 312 3.92 15.95 4.35
N SER A 313 3.89 16.07 3.03
CA SER A 313 4.21 17.29 2.30
C SER A 313 2.91 17.88 1.73
N ILE A 314 2.73 19.18 1.94
CA ILE A 314 1.60 19.95 1.39
C ILE A 314 2.17 20.86 0.29
N PRO A 315 1.59 20.89 -0.92
CA PRO A 315 2.12 21.67 -2.04
C PRO A 315 2.29 23.16 -1.76
N GLU A 316 1.45 23.72 -0.88
CA GLU A 316 1.49 25.12 -0.47
C GLU A 316 2.61 25.42 0.55
N LEU A 317 3.22 24.35 1.14
CA LEU A 317 4.28 24.42 2.13
C LEU A 317 5.40 23.42 1.80
N PRO A 318 6.07 23.53 0.66
CA PRO A 318 6.95 22.50 0.13
C PRO A 318 8.22 22.27 0.96
N ASP A 319 8.71 23.30 1.63
CA ASP A 319 9.96 23.27 2.42
C ASP A 319 9.78 22.80 3.86
N ASP A 320 8.54 22.45 4.26
CA ASP A 320 8.20 22.15 5.65
C ASP A 320 7.37 20.86 5.75
N PRO A 321 8.01 19.70 5.65
CA PRO A 321 7.30 18.43 5.78
C PRO A 321 6.83 18.22 7.21
N PHE A 322 5.58 17.79 7.37
CA PHE A 322 4.96 17.51 8.65
C PHE A 322 5.18 16.04 9.04
N PRO A 323 5.76 15.78 10.23
CA PRO A 323 5.91 14.41 10.72
C PRO A 323 4.54 13.74 10.86
N ALA A 324 4.42 12.56 10.28
CA ALA A 324 3.23 11.74 10.30
C ALA A 324 3.55 10.35 10.85
N LYS A 325 2.57 9.70 11.46
CA LYS A 325 2.71 8.36 11.99
C LYS A 325 1.54 7.49 11.55
N VAL A 326 1.83 6.29 11.06
CA VAL A 326 0.79 5.31 10.74
C VAL A 326 0.12 4.86 12.03
N VAL A 327 -1.19 5.07 12.12
CA VAL A 327 -2.02 4.66 13.27
C VAL A 327 -2.61 3.29 13.02
N THR A 328 -3.21 3.10 11.86
CA THR A 328 -3.90 1.87 11.50
C THR A 328 -3.97 1.69 9.99
N THR A 329 -4.27 0.48 9.57
CA THR A 329 -4.59 0.13 8.19
C THR A 329 -5.94 -0.55 8.13
N SER A 330 -6.55 -0.62 6.95
CA SER A 330 -7.83 -1.34 6.76
C SER A 330 -7.70 -2.85 6.86
N GLU A 331 -6.48 -3.40 6.96
CA GLU A 331 -6.18 -4.84 6.96
C GLU A 331 -6.84 -5.62 5.79
N SER A 332 -7.30 -4.91 4.80
CA SER A 332 -7.93 -5.48 3.60
C SER A 332 -7.62 -4.66 2.37
N ILE A 333 -7.46 -5.35 1.25
CA ILE A 333 -7.27 -4.71 -0.06
C ILE A 333 -8.63 -4.40 -0.67
N SER A 334 -8.86 -3.15 -1.03
CA SER A 334 -10.03 -2.73 -1.80
C SER A 334 -10.09 -3.48 -3.13
N THR A 335 -11.20 -4.14 -3.41
CA THR A 335 -11.38 -4.90 -4.66
C THR A 335 -11.45 -4.00 -5.89
N THR A 336 -11.93 -2.76 -5.72
CA THR A 336 -12.10 -1.80 -6.80
C THR A 336 -10.79 -1.12 -7.19
N SER A 337 -10.02 -0.65 -6.19
CA SER A 337 -8.80 0.14 -6.44
C SER A 337 -7.50 -0.65 -6.29
N ARG A 338 -7.57 -1.90 -5.79
CA ARG A 338 -6.40 -2.74 -5.46
C ARG A 338 -5.41 -2.05 -4.54
N THR A 339 -5.92 -1.30 -3.56
CA THR A 339 -5.13 -0.56 -2.58
C THR A 339 -5.51 -0.93 -1.15
N LEU A 340 -4.53 -0.82 -0.25
CA LEU A 340 -4.70 -0.82 1.20
C LEU A 340 -4.98 0.62 1.66
N LEU A 341 -6.03 0.85 2.42
CA LEU A 341 -6.25 2.14 3.05
C LEU A 341 -5.41 2.23 4.33
N VAL A 342 -4.60 3.26 4.41
CA VAL A 342 -3.73 3.56 5.56
C VAL A 342 -4.14 4.88 6.16
N GLN A 343 -4.29 4.92 7.48
CA GLN A 343 -4.56 6.14 8.23
C GLN A 343 -3.32 6.55 9.02
N LEU A 344 -2.91 7.78 8.82
CA LEU A 344 -1.85 8.42 9.60
C LEU A 344 -2.43 9.54 10.47
N GLU A 345 -1.71 9.86 11.52
CA GLU A 345 -1.96 11.02 12.40
C GLU A 345 -0.86 12.06 12.19
N VAL A 346 -1.28 13.33 12.12
CA VAL A 346 -0.40 14.49 12.02
C VAL A 346 -0.81 15.49 13.09
N ASP A 347 0.16 16.01 13.83
CA ASP A 347 -0.07 17.13 14.76
C ASP A 347 -0.21 18.44 13.98
N ASN A 348 -1.27 19.18 14.27
CA ASN A 348 -1.56 20.46 13.64
C ASN A 348 -1.94 21.50 14.70
N SER A 349 -1.35 21.40 15.88
CA SER A 349 -1.60 22.31 17.01
C SER A 349 -1.37 23.79 16.66
N GLN A 350 -0.57 24.06 15.64
CA GLN A 350 -0.33 25.41 15.11
C GLN A 350 -1.31 25.83 14.01
N HIS A 351 -2.28 24.96 13.65
CA HIS A 351 -3.29 25.21 12.61
C HIS A 351 -2.73 25.61 11.24
N ARG A 352 -1.54 25.09 10.87
CA ARG A 352 -0.87 25.41 9.61
C ARG A 352 -1.44 24.67 8.42
N ILE A 353 -2.01 23.50 8.65
CA ILE A 353 -2.63 22.66 7.62
C ILE A 353 -4.14 22.84 7.72
N LEU A 354 -4.77 23.19 6.62
CA LEU A 354 -6.23 23.26 6.55
C LEU A 354 -6.79 21.85 6.34
N PRO A 355 -7.83 21.44 7.09
CA PRO A 355 -8.57 20.22 6.79
C PRO A 355 -9.04 20.21 5.33
N TYR A 356 -9.12 19.02 4.74
CA TYR A 356 -9.49 18.76 3.34
C TYR A 356 -8.45 19.19 2.30
N SER A 357 -7.25 19.63 2.73
CA SER A 357 -6.12 19.82 1.83
C SER A 357 -5.70 18.50 1.20
N TYR A 358 -5.13 18.59 0.02
CA TYR A 358 -4.43 17.51 -0.65
C TYR A 358 -2.94 17.57 -0.27
N GLY A 359 -2.32 16.41 -0.11
CA GLY A 359 -0.89 16.33 0.17
C GLY A 359 -0.28 15.06 -0.37
N GLU A 360 1.01 14.90 -0.17
CA GLU A 360 1.77 13.70 -0.49
C GLU A 360 2.41 13.14 0.78
N VAL A 361 2.24 11.87 1.00
CA VAL A 361 2.89 11.16 2.12
C VAL A 361 4.06 10.37 1.59
N ARG A 362 5.22 10.62 2.18
CA ARG A 362 6.42 9.82 1.99
C ARG A 362 6.58 8.92 3.19
N PHE A 363 6.51 7.62 2.97
CA PHE A 363 6.77 6.62 4.00
C PHE A 363 8.26 6.41 4.15
N ASP A 364 8.76 6.41 5.39
CA ASP A 364 10.13 6.04 5.66
C ASP A 364 10.26 4.52 5.45
N GLU A 365 11.26 4.10 4.67
CA GLU A 365 11.51 2.67 4.48
C GLU A 365 11.95 2.06 5.82
N ASN A 366 11.35 0.94 6.20
CA ASN A 366 11.85 0.09 7.26
C ASN A 366 13.17 -0.55 6.79
N ALA A 367 14.25 0.15 6.96
CA ALA A 367 15.57 -0.27 6.54
C ALA A 367 16.13 -1.39 7.45
N GLU A 368 15.53 -2.58 7.42
CA GLU A 368 16.18 -3.75 8.04
C GLU A 368 17.47 -4.17 7.30
N LYS A 369 17.61 -3.86 6.02
CA LYS A 369 18.84 -4.01 5.24
C LYS A 369 18.88 -2.92 4.17
N PRO A 370 19.87 -2.02 4.21
CA PRO A 370 20.04 -1.07 3.11
C PRO A 370 20.28 -1.87 1.83
N ALA A 371 19.39 -1.70 0.88
CA ALA A 371 19.57 -2.28 -0.43
C ALA A 371 20.85 -1.69 -1.04
N LEU A 372 21.65 -2.55 -1.67
CA LEU A 372 22.88 -2.13 -2.33
C LEU A 372 22.58 -1.80 -3.79
N THR A 373 23.21 -0.76 -4.31
CA THR A 373 23.11 -0.42 -5.73
C THR A 373 24.41 -0.71 -6.46
N LEU A 374 24.27 -1.19 -7.67
CA LEU A 374 25.35 -1.42 -8.62
C LEU A 374 25.05 -0.68 -9.95
N PRO A 375 26.07 -0.20 -10.67
CA PRO A 375 25.87 0.24 -12.05
C PRO A 375 25.32 -0.91 -12.92
N SER A 376 24.34 -0.60 -13.79
CA SER A 376 23.70 -1.63 -14.65
C SER A 376 24.68 -2.36 -15.56
N ASN A 377 25.82 -1.71 -15.91
CA ASN A 377 26.90 -2.30 -16.70
C ASN A 377 27.78 -3.32 -15.95
N THR A 378 27.46 -3.67 -14.69
CA THR A 378 28.10 -4.76 -13.95
C THR A 378 27.41 -6.11 -14.12
N LEU A 379 26.21 -6.12 -14.73
CA LEU A 379 25.38 -7.31 -14.86
C LEU A 379 25.82 -8.17 -16.04
N LEU A 380 25.84 -9.48 -15.79
CA LEU A 380 26.08 -10.53 -16.79
C LEU A 380 24.82 -11.37 -16.96
N PHE A 381 24.31 -11.41 -18.17
CA PHE A 381 23.14 -12.23 -18.53
C PHE A 381 23.63 -13.56 -19.12
N ARG A 382 23.46 -14.66 -18.41
CA ARG A 382 23.90 -16.00 -18.81
C ARG A 382 22.78 -17.02 -18.75
N ALA A 383 23.01 -18.19 -19.30
CA ALA A 383 22.04 -19.29 -19.28
C ALA A 383 21.65 -19.71 -17.86
N GLU A 384 22.57 -19.59 -16.90
CA GLU A 384 22.36 -19.90 -15.47
C GLU A 384 21.61 -18.80 -14.73
N GLY A 385 21.31 -17.67 -15.39
CA GLY A 385 20.62 -16.51 -14.85
C GLY A 385 21.52 -15.26 -14.76
N LEU A 386 21.01 -14.25 -14.04
CA LEU A 386 21.69 -13.00 -13.82
C LEU A 386 22.83 -13.16 -12.80
N GLN A 387 24.01 -12.70 -13.17
CA GLN A 387 25.23 -12.81 -12.36
C GLN A 387 26.02 -11.50 -12.36
N VAL A 388 26.91 -11.37 -11.40
CA VAL A 388 27.97 -10.37 -11.36
C VAL A 388 29.34 -11.05 -11.21
N ALA A 389 30.38 -10.41 -11.72
CA ALA A 389 31.74 -10.87 -11.56
C ALA A 389 32.40 -10.12 -10.39
N VAL A 390 32.71 -10.83 -9.31
CA VAL A 390 33.38 -10.29 -8.12
C VAL A 390 34.83 -10.68 -8.14
N VAL A 391 35.73 -9.77 -7.78
CA VAL A 391 37.17 -10.03 -7.68
C VAL A 391 37.55 -10.17 -6.21
N ASN A 392 38.10 -11.33 -5.84
CA ASN A 392 38.59 -11.57 -4.50
C ASN A 392 39.95 -10.86 -4.23
N SER A 393 40.45 -10.93 -2.99
CA SER A 393 41.72 -10.33 -2.57
C SER A 393 42.93 -10.83 -3.36
N ASN A 394 42.84 -12.02 -3.96
CA ASN A 394 43.93 -12.65 -4.74
C ASN A 394 43.88 -12.28 -6.24
N GLY A 395 42.94 -11.43 -6.64
CA GLY A 395 42.73 -11.04 -8.04
C GLY A 395 42.08 -12.14 -8.90
N ILE A 396 41.32 -13.05 -8.28
CA ILE A 396 40.59 -14.11 -8.98
C ILE A 396 39.14 -13.74 -9.07
N VAL A 397 38.55 -13.96 -10.25
CA VAL A 397 37.12 -13.71 -10.54
C VAL A 397 36.27 -14.82 -9.99
N GLU A 398 35.18 -14.43 -9.35
CA GLU A 398 34.09 -15.30 -8.91
C GLU A 398 32.77 -14.80 -9.50
N LEU A 399 32.06 -15.63 -10.24
CA LEU A 399 30.73 -15.31 -10.75
C LEU A 399 29.70 -15.67 -9.68
N ARG A 400 28.91 -14.68 -9.24
CA ARG A 400 27.85 -14.84 -8.26
C ARG A 400 26.50 -14.51 -8.85
N LYS A 401 25.50 -15.33 -8.55
CA LYS A 401 24.11 -15.03 -8.86
C LYS A 401 23.64 -13.85 -8.01
N VAL A 402 22.97 -12.90 -8.64
CA VAL A 402 22.37 -11.75 -7.97
C VAL A 402 20.88 -11.72 -8.18
N GLN A 403 20.17 -11.21 -7.18
CA GLN A 403 18.77 -10.87 -7.26
C GLN A 403 18.66 -9.37 -7.37
N ILE A 404 18.03 -8.90 -8.44
CA ILE A 404 17.76 -7.47 -8.62
C ILE A 404 16.39 -7.12 -8.07
N GLY A 405 16.31 -5.96 -7.43
CA GLY A 405 15.09 -5.30 -7.02
C GLY A 405 14.61 -4.32 -8.08
N ARG A 406 14.75 -3.02 -7.80
CA ARG A 406 14.37 -1.93 -8.71
C ARG A 406 15.49 -1.64 -9.72
N ASP A 407 15.11 -1.34 -10.96
CA ASP A 407 16.00 -0.89 -12.01
C ASP A 407 15.80 0.62 -12.24
N PHE A 408 16.88 1.39 -12.07
CA PHE A 408 16.90 2.85 -12.25
C PHE A 408 17.56 3.26 -13.60
N GLY A 409 17.77 2.31 -14.50
CA GLY A 409 18.40 2.50 -15.78
C GLY A 409 19.92 2.53 -15.72
N GLN A 410 20.54 3.52 -15.06
CA GLN A 410 21.99 3.58 -14.89
C GLN A 410 22.51 2.72 -13.73
N THR A 411 21.70 2.50 -12.72
CA THR A 411 22.00 1.68 -11.55
C THR A 411 20.86 0.70 -11.28
N VAL A 412 21.19 -0.43 -10.70
CA VAL A 412 20.22 -1.45 -10.27
C VAL A 412 20.37 -1.71 -8.79
N GLU A 413 19.25 -1.90 -8.15
CA GLU A 413 19.18 -2.33 -6.76
C GLU A 413 19.38 -3.83 -6.67
N THR A 414 20.23 -4.29 -5.74
CA THR A 414 20.45 -5.71 -5.47
C THR A 414 19.88 -6.07 -4.11
N THR A 415 19.00 -7.07 -4.08
CA THR A 415 18.40 -7.60 -2.85
C THR A 415 19.17 -8.78 -2.28
N GLY A 416 20.16 -9.30 -3.01
CA GLY A 416 21.04 -10.39 -2.55
C GLY A 416 22.14 -10.73 -3.54
N GLY A 417 23.15 -11.44 -3.05
CA GLY A 417 24.27 -11.94 -3.87
C GLY A 417 25.55 -11.10 -3.79
N VAL A 418 25.48 -9.86 -3.27
CA VAL A 418 26.65 -8.99 -3.07
C VAL A 418 26.66 -8.39 -1.66
N VAL A 419 27.87 -8.05 -1.18
CA VAL A 419 28.07 -7.34 0.07
C VAL A 419 28.84 -6.04 -0.16
N PRO A 420 28.76 -5.04 0.75
CA PRO A 420 29.41 -3.73 0.53
C PRO A 420 30.91 -3.78 0.30
N ALA A 421 31.58 -4.82 0.79
CA ALA A 421 33.04 -5.01 0.64
C ALA A 421 33.45 -5.66 -0.69
N ASP A 422 32.48 -6.13 -1.50
CA ASP A 422 32.80 -6.78 -2.78
C ASP A 422 33.33 -5.77 -3.80
N ARG A 423 34.25 -6.25 -4.64
CA ARG A 423 34.76 -5.52 -5.81
C ARG A 423 34.16 -6.13 -7.05
N VAL A 424 33.16 -5.45 -7.62
CA VAL A 424 32.38 -5.93 -8.76
C VAL A 424 32.96 -5.35 -10.05
N ILE A 425 33.18 -6.18 -11.06
CA ILE A 425 33.73 -5.77 -12.35
C ILE A 425 32.68 -4.98 -13.14
N THR A 426 33.08 -3.84 -13.65
CA THR A 426 32.28 -3.06 -14.61
C THR A 426 32.61 -3.48 -16.03
N ASN A 427 31.58 -3.52 -16.90
CA ASN A 427 31.68 -3.99 -18.28
C ASN A 427 32.38 -5.36 -18.40
N PRO A 428 31.93 -6.39 -17.66
CA PRO A 428 32.55 -7.70 -17.72
C PRO A 428 32.41 -8.31 -19.11
N SER A 429 33.53 -8.87 -19.64
CA SER A 429 33.50 -9.59 -20.91
C SER A 429 32.74 -10.91 -20.74
N ASP A 430 32.01 -11.34 -21.76
CA ASP A 430 31.32 -12.63 -21.80
C ASP A 430 32.26 -13.83 -21.67
N SER A 431 33.55 -13.64 -21.95
CA SER A 431 34.59 -14.67 -21.80
C SER A 431 35.06 -14.87 -20.36
N LEU A 432 34.65 -14.01 -19.40
CA LEU A 432 35.04 -14.18 -18.01
C LEU A 432 34.36 -15.39 -17.40
N VAL A 433 35.15 -16.28 -16.80
CA VAL A 433 34.66 -17.41 -16.03
C VAL A 433 35.28 -17.42 -14.63
N THR A 434 34.63 -18.10 -13.70
CA THR A 434 35.15 -18.26 -12.34
C THR A 434 36.54 -18.91 -12.34
N GLY A 435 37.47 -18.34 -11.58
CA GLY A 435 38.85 -18.84 -11.48
C GLY A 435 39.88 -18.11 -12.31
N ILE A 436 39.48 -17.25 -13.24
CA ILE A 436 40.40 -16.43 -14.05
C ILE A 436 41.06 -15.37 -13.14
N LYS A 437 42.39 -15.22 -13.29
CA LYS A 437 43.16 -14.14 -12.65
C LYS A 437 43.03 -12.85 -13.51
N VAL A 438 42.72 -11.76 -12.85
CA VAL A 438 42.57 -10.43 -13.47
C VAL A 438 43.47 -9.40 -12.79
N ARG A 439 43.82 -8.37 -13.53
CA ARG A 439 44.48 -7.18 -12.99
C ARG A 439 43.41 -6.12 -12.75
N VAL A 440 43.26 -5.71 -11.51
CA VAL A 440 42.28 -4.70 -11.12
C VAL A 440 42.85 -3.31 -11.34
N VAL A 441 42.11 -2.45 -12.03
CA VAL A 441 42.29 -1.01 -12.05
C VAL A 441 41.07 -0.41 -11.36
N GLU A 442 41.32 0.32 -10.28
CA GLU A 442 40.23 1.05 -9.63
C GLU A 442 39.73 2.15 -10.56
N SER A 443 38.50 2.07 -11.00
CA SER A 443 37.87 3.19 -11.68
C SER A 443 37.61 4.26 -10.61
N ALA A 444 38.20 5.45 -10.79
CA ALA A 444 37.84 6.58 -9.96
C ALA A 444 36.34 6.82 -10.12
N SER A 445 35.58 6.47 -9.07
CA SER A 445 34.14 6.68 -9.00
C SER A 445 33.89 8.17 -8.94
N SER A 446 33.72 8.80 -10.09
CA SER A 446 33.11 10.12 -10.16
C SER A 446 31.59 9.97 -10.19
N VAL A 447 31.00 9.63 -9.07
CA VAL A 447 29.62 10.03 -8.82
C VAL A 447 29.69 11.49 -8.41
N ALA A 448 29.80 12.37 -9.41
CA ALA A 448 29.58 13.79 -9.21
C ALA A 448 28.12 13.97 -8.78
N SER A 449 27.95 14.39 -7.55
CA SER A 449 26.71 15.01 -7.09
C SER A 449 26.39 16.19 -7.99
N LYS A 450 25.26 16.13 -8.63
CA LYS A 450 24.58 17.29 -9.19
C LYS A 450 23.13 17.26 -8.73
#